data_c0b8daa1dc628682a02b8d1fd24bdb4b
#
_entry.id   c0b8daa1dc628682a02b8d1fd24bdb4b
#
_cell.length_a   1.000
_cell.length_b   1.000
_cell.length_c   1.000
_cell.angle_alpha   90.00
_cell.angle_beta   90.00
_cell.angle_gamma   90.00
#
_symmetry.space_group_name_H-M   'P 1'
#
loop_
_entity.id
_entity.type
_entity.pdbx_description
1 polymer ?
#
loop_
_entity_poly.entity_id
_entity_poly.type
_entity_poly.pdbx_seq_one_letter_code
_entity_poly.pdbx_strand_id
1 'polypeptide(L)'
;MTRLEERYRLVLRLLPASYRAAWEEEMVAAFLESMATTDSDDDEYLAEYGWPSRSEIGSVVALAVRLRLPAVRLRLGAPGAPPRYAASGEGVRRAVLALLLVHAVFATVGLGTMLWLAGVVPWVPRAPVEWTQPGLISRWYVAFTLLGLAWPVAYLALVLGYRRVARQAASLAVAGSVLHEIARVVVGEAQSVVAVPATVLFGGLLLLALLAFHRDAPPVPVRWGLASFGAGILVAAGFVVVTSRPDEALLALLDWAGVYSVLLVGAALAYLVVVLVWPARRGSPWSLAFALLASAVLGLRLLTLPDLPPAAVGIGLVEGAAVAAVGAPLAALAARTLRRLSPVPVGAGERGLG
;
A
#
# COMPACT_ATOMS: atom_id res chain seq x y z
N MET A 1 34.31 -23.16 -14.68
CA MET A 1 33.32 -22.24 -14.08
C MET A 1 33.93 -21.68 -12.81
N THR A 2 34.19 -20.39 -12.76
CA THR A 2 34.79 -19.74 -11.58
C THR A 2 33.74 -19.46 -10.51
N ARG A 3 34.13 -19.32 -9.24
CA ARG A 3 33.19 -18.96 -8.16
C ARG A 3 32.54 -17.59 -8.39
N LEU A 4 33.27 -16.67 -9.02
CA LEU A 4 32.73 -15.35 -9.38
C LEU A 4 31.62 -15.48 -10.43
N GLU A 5 31.79 -16.35 -11.43
CA GLU A 5 30.76 -16.64 -12.44
C GLU A 5 29.49 -17.23 -11.79
N GLU A 6 29.63 -18.18 -10.88
CA GLU A 6 28.50 -18.77 -10.15
C GLU A 6 27.72 -17.70 -9.36
N ARG A 7 28.44 -16.81 -8.68
CA ARG A 7 27.83 -15.70 -7.92
C ARG A 7 27.11 -14.72 -8.83
N TYR A 8 27.69 -14.41 -10.00
CA TYR A 8 27.03 -13.54 -10.96
C TYR A 8 25.77 -14.19 -11.55
N ARG A 9 25.80 -15.48 -11.90
CA ARG A 9 24.61 -16.24 -12.32
C ARG A 9 23.54 -16.26 -11.22
N LEU A 10 23.93 -16.27 -9.95
CA LEU A 10 22.98 -16.18 -8.83
C LEU A 10 22.29 -14.83 -8.78
N VAL A 11 22.98 -13.73 -9.06
CA VAL A 11 22.41 -12.39 -9.21
C VAL A 11 21.48 -12.33 -10.43
N LEU A 12 21.84 -12.96 -11.55
CA LEU A 12 21.02 -13.02 -12.77
C LEU A 12 19.67 -13.77 -12.53
N ARG A 13 19.55 -14.60 -11.50
CA ARG A 13 18.27 -15.23 -11.13
C ARG A 13 17.19 -14.20 -10.73
N LEU A 14 17.57 -12.98 -10.44
CA LEU A 14 16.62 -11.87 -10.23
C LEU A 14 15.89 -11.48 -11.52
N LEU A 15 16.42 -11.83 -12.71
CA LEU A 15 15.77 -11.56 -13.99
C LEU A 15 14.66 -12.59 -14.30
N PRO A 16 13.64 -12.21 -15.10
CA PRO A 16 12.62 -13.14 -15.58
C PRO A 16 13.24 -14.34 -16.34
N ALA A 17 12.67 -15.53 -16.17
CA ALA A 17 13.18 -16.76 -16.78
C ALA A 17 13.29 -16.67 -18.32
N SER A 18 12.30 -16.04 -18.98
CA SER A 18 12.32 -15.81 -20.43
C SER A 18 13.47 -14.92 -20.88
N TYR A 19 13.83 -13.92 -20.09
CA TYR A 19 14.95 -13.03 -20.40
C TYR A 19 16.28 -13.75 -20.18
N ARG A 20 16.42 -14.53 -19.10
CA ARG A 20 17.61 -15.34 -18.83
C ARG A 20 17.86 -16.38 -19.94
N ALA A 21 16.81 -17.09 -20.37
CA ALA A 21 16.93 -18.07 -21.43
C ALA A 21 17.47 -17.49 -22.75
N ALA A 22 17.26 -16.20 -23.00
CA ALA A 22 17.75 -15.52 -24.21
C ALA A 22 19.12 -14.86 -24.04
N TRP A 23 19.48 -14.38 -22.85
CA TRP A 23 20.59 -13.43 -22.68
C TRP A 23 21.57 -13.79 -21.56
N GLU A 24 21.34 -14.86 -20.76
CA GLU A 24 22.17 -15.18 -19.58
C GLU A 24 23.65 -15.40 -19.96
N GLU A 25 23.90 -16.17 -21.02
CA GLU A 25 25.26 -16.49 -21.44
C GLU A 25 26.01 -15.25 -21.96
N GLU A 26 25.32 -14.39 -22.69
CA GLU A 26 25.88 -13.15 -23.24
C GLU A 26 26.20 -12.14 -22.12
N MET A 27 25.34 -12.06 -21.11
CA MET A 27 25.58 -11.22 -19.93
C MET A 27 26.75 -11.72 -19.08
N VAL A 28 26.91 -13.06 -18.94
CA VAL A 28 28.02 -13.65 -18.22
C VAL A 28 29.31 -13.40 -18.99
N ALA A 29 29.31 -13.59 -20.31
CA ALA A 29 30.49 -13.34 -21.16
C ALA A 29 30.94 -11.87 -21.07
N ALA A 30 30.02 -10.93 -21.22
CA ALA A 30 30.31 -9.48 -21.10
C ALA A 30 30.81 -9.09 -19.69
N PHE A 31 30.28 -9.72 -18.65
CA PHE A 31 30.75 -9.50 -17.27
C PHE A 31 32.20 -9.98 -17.10
N LEU A 32 32.52 -11.20 -17.55
CA LEU A 32 33.86 -11.74 -17.46
C LEU A 32 34.88 -10.95 -18.31
N GLU A 33 34.47 -10.49 -19.49
CA GLU A 33 35.28 -9.61 -20.35
C GLU A 33 35.56 -8.26 -19.66
N SER A 34 34.57 -7.67 -19.00
CA SER A 34 34.75 -6.43 -18.26
C SER A 34 35.73 -6.55 -17.09
N MET A 35 35.82 -7.73 -16.48
CA MET A 35 36.76 -8.00 -15.40
C MET A 35 38.16 -8.24 -15.92
N ALA A 36 38.32 -8.92 -17.09
CA ALA A 36 39.61 -9.20 -17.69
C ALA A 36 40.36 -7.96 -18.22
N THR A 37 39.65 -6.85 -18.44
CA THR A 37 40.24 -5.57 -18.89
C THR A 37 40.81 -4.72 -17.74
N THR A 38 40.61 -5.12 -16.49
CA THR A 38 41.14 -4.44 -15.32
C THR A 38 42.47 -5.07 -14.96
N ASP A 39 43.58 -4.52 -15.52
CA ASP A 39 44.98 -4.94 -15.30
C ASP A 39 45.29 -4.93 -13.79
N SER A 40 45.19 -6.05 -13.12
CA SER A 40 45.65 -6.23 -11.74
C SER A 40 46.24 -7.64 -11.57
N ASP A 41 47.40 -7.72 -10.92
CA ASP A 41 48.08 -8.97 -10.50
C ASP A 41 47.21 -9.84 -9.55
N ASP A 42 45.97 -9.40 -9.25
CA ASP A 42 45.02 -10.01 -8.34
C ASP A 42 43.89 -10.80 -9.05
N ASP A 43 43.97 -11.03 -10.36
CA ASP A 43 42.88 -11.67 -11.15
C ASP A 43 42.49 -13.05 -10.64
N GLU A 44 43.48 -13.84 -10.17
CA GLU A 44 43.23 -15.18 -9.64
C GLU A 44 42.50 -15.13 -8.27
N TYR A 45 42.86 -14.15 -7.44
CA TYR A 45 42.20 -13.92 -6.15
C TYR A 45 40.77 -13.43 -6.35
N LEU A 46 40.53 -12.50 -7.28
CA LEU A 46 39.22 -11.98 -7.60
C LEU A 46 38.30 -13.04 -8.22
N ALA A 47 38.83 -13.95 -9.03
CA ALA A 47 38.06 -15.05 -9.60
C ALA A 47 37.58 -16.07 -8.55
N GLU A 48 38.35 -16.26 -7.47
CA GLU A 48 38.02 -17.22 -6.42
C GLU A 48 37.24 -16.57 -5.24
N TYR A 49 37.60 -15.36 -4.81
CA TYR A 49 37.05 -14.71 -3.64
C TYR A 49 36.15 -13.49 -3.96
N GLY A 50 36.20 -12.98 -5.18
CA GLY A 50 35.47 -11.78 -5.61
C GLY A 50 33.94 -11.95 -5.58
N TRP A 51 33.27 -10.86 -5.36
CA TRP A 51 31.82 -10.69 -5.55
C TRP A 51 31.59 -9.68 -6.67
N PRO A 52 30.48 -9.82 -7.45
CA PRO A 52 30.08 -8.77 -8.37
C PRO A 52 29.99 -7.43 -7.66
N SER A 53 30.44 -6.37 -8.30
CA SER A 53 30.44 -5.03 -7.70
C SER A 53 29.01 -4.58 -7.32
N ARG A 54 28.89 -3.70 -6.33
CA ARG A 54 27.59 -3.15 -5.93
C ARG A 54 26.88 -2.42 -7.07
N SER A 55 27.64 -1.81 -7.98
CA SER A 55 27.11 -1.16 -9.18
C SER A 55 26.51 -2.16 -10.17
N GLU A 56 27.14 -3.30 -10.35
CA GLU A 56 26.64 -4.38 -11.22
C GLU A 56 25.40 -5.04 -10.63
N ILE A 57 25.43 -5.38 -9.34
CA ILE A 57 24.25 -5.89 -8.66
C ILE A 57 23.11 -4.87 -8.78
N GLY A 58 23.39 -3.59 -8.57
CA GLY A 58 22.42 -2.50 -8.72
C GLY A 58 21.85 -2.42 -10.14
N SER A 59 22.69 -2.58 -11.17
CA SER A 59 22.26 -2.55 -12.57
C SER A 59 21.36 -3.74 -12.93
N VAL A 60 21.69 -4.94 -12.47
CA VAL A 60 20.87 -6.15 -12.65
C VAL A 60 19.54 -6.03 -11.90
N VAL A 61 19.56 -5.51 -10.68
CA VAL A 61 18.31 -5.23 -9.91
C VAL A 61 17.45 -4.20 -10.65
N ALA A 62 18.04 -3.09 -11.13
CA ALA A 62 17.31 -2.07 -11.88
C ALA A 62 16.71 -2.65 -13.17
N LEU A 63 17.46 -3.51 -13.88
CA LEU A 63 16.98 -4.21 -15.07
C LEU A 63 15.85 -5.19 -14.72
N ALA A 64 15.99 -5.96 -13.64
CA ALA A 64 14.95 -6.88 -13.16
C ALA A 64 13.65 -6.16 -12.83
N VAL A 65 13.75 -5.02 -12.14
CA VAL A 65 12.61 -4.14 -11.84
C VAL A 65 12.02 -3.60 -13.15
N ARG A 66 12.85 -3.10 -14.06
CA ARG A 66 12.40 -2.55 -15.36
C ARG A 66 11.68 -3.61 -16.21
N LEU A 67 12.17 -4.84 -16.24
CA LEU A 67 11.54 -5.94 -16.98
C LEU A 67 10.26 -6.46 -16.34
N ARG A 68 10.18 -6.45 -15.01
CA ARG A 68 8.98 -6.87 -14.28
C ARG A 68 7.89 -5.80 -14.23
N LEU A 69 8.24 -4.52 -14.25
CA LEU A 69 7.28 -3.41 -14.25
C LEU A 69 6.26 -3.49 -15.41
N PRO A 70 6.64 -3.74 -16.67
CA PRO A 70 5.67 -3.95 -17.75
C PRO A 70 4.79 -5.17 -17.52
N ALA A 71 5.34 -6.28 -17.02
CA ALA A 71 4.57 -7.48 -16.70
C ALA A 71 3.57 -7.22 -15.56
N VAL A 72 3.95 -6.45 -14.55
CA VAL A 72 3.04 -5.99 -13.48
C VAL A 72 1.98 -5.05 -14.05
N ARG A 73 2.33 -4.11 -14.93
CA ARG A 73 1.37 -3.22 -15.61
C ARG A 73 0.38 -3.99 -16.47
N LEU A 74 0.84 -4.96 -17.25
CA LEU A 74 -0.03 -5.85 -18.04
C LEU A 74 -0.98 -6.65 -17.13
N ARG A 75 -0.47 -7.20 -16.02
CA ARG A 75 -1.28 -7.92 -15.04
C ARG A 75 -2.28 -7.03 -14.31
N LEU A 76 -1.98 -5.74 -14.16
CA LEU A 76 -2.87 -4.76 -13.52
C LEU A 76 -3.88 -4.11 -14.48
N GLY A 77 -4.06 -4.64 -15.70
CA GLY A 77 -5.14 -4.25 -16.60
C GLY A 77 -4.77 -3.15 -17.60
N ALA A 78 -3.56 -3.23 -18.17
CA ALA A 78 -3.21 -2.42 -19.35
C ALA A 78 -4.13 -2.72 -20.54
N PRO A 79 -4.25 -1.83 -21.53
CA PRO A 79 -4.98 -2.08 -22.77
C PRO A 79 -4.49 -3.39 -23.42
N GLY A 80 -5.43 -4.24 -23.82
CA GLY A 80 -5.13 -5.56 -24.38
C GLY A 80 -4.81 -6.66 -23.35
N ALA A 81 -4.81 -6.35 -22.05
CA ALA A 81 -4.66 -7.38 -21.02
C ALA A 81 -5.84 -8.36 -21.02
N PRO A 82 -5.60 -9.67 -20.79
CA PRO A 82 -6.67 -10.63 -20.62
C PRO A 82 -7.69 -10.21 -19.57
N PRO A 83 -8.99 -10.55 -19.72
CA PRO A 83 -10.07 -10.05 -18.86
C PRO A 83 -9.83 -10.30 -17.36
N ARG A 84 -9.13 -11.38 -17.00
CA ARG A 84 -8.72 -11.67 -15.61
C ARG A 84 -7.81 -10.60 -15.02
N TYR A 85 -6.84 -10.14 -15.81
CA TYR A 85 -5.88 -9.10 -15.36
C TYR A 85 -6.53 -7.72 -15.35
N ALA A 86 -7.44 -7.43 -16.27
CA ALA A 86 -8.23 -6.21 -16.27
C ALA A 86 -9.09 -6.11 -15.00
N ALA A 87 -9.79 -7.20 -14.65
CA ALA A 87 -10.61 -7.26 -13.43
C ALA A 87 -9.75 -7.16 -12.14
N SER A 88 -8.58 -7.81 -12.12
CA SER A 88 -7.64 -7.71 -10.99
C SER A 88 -7.10 -6.30 -10.83
N GLY A 89 -6.73 -5.63 -11.94
CA GLY A 89 -6.26 -4.25 -11.94
C GLY A 89 -7.31 -3.27 -11.43
N GLU A 90 -8.58 -3.47 -11.81
CA GLU A 90 -9.68 -2.66 -11.30
C GLU A 90 -9.90 -2.85 -9.79
N GLY A 91 -9.81 -4.08 -9.29
CA GLY A 91 -9.87 -4.37 -7.85
C GLY A 91 -8.75 -3.67 -7.07
N VAL A 92 -7.51 -3.74 -7.58
CA VAL A 92 -6.36 -3.04 -6.98
C VAL A 92 -6.57 -1.53 -6.98
N ARG A 93 -7.03 -0.94 -8.11
CA ARG A 93 -7.31 0.50 -8.19
C ARG A 93 -8.33 0.94 -7.13
N ARG A 94 -9.41 0.18 -6.95
CA ARG A 94 -10.44 0.49 -5.95
C ARG A 94 -9.91 0.36 -4.53
N ALA A 95 -9.10 -0.65 -4.24
CA ALA A 95 -8.46 -0.82 -2.93
C ALA A 95 -7.53 0.37 -2.62
N VAL A 96 -6.70 0.77 -3.57
CA VAL A 96 -5.81 1.94 -3.44
C VAL A 96 -6.60 3.23 -3.23
N LEU A 97 -7.66 3.44 -4.02
CA LEU A 97 -8.49 4.64 -3.91
C LEU A 97 -9.17 4.72 -2.54
N ALA A 98 -9.70 3.60 -2.04
CA ALA A 98 -10.31 3.52 -0.71
C ALA A 98 -9.28 3.78 0.40
N LEU A 99 -8.08 3.20 0.28
CA LEU A 99 -7.00 3.41 1.26
C LEU A 99 -6.51 4.86 1.27
N LEU A 100 -6.30 5.46 0.09
CA LEU A 100 -5.95 6.88 -0.02
C LEU A 100 -7.05 7.79 0.53
N LEU A 101 -8.34 7.45 0.29
CA LEU A 101 -9.47 8.19 0.86
C LEU A 101 -9.41 8.19 2.38
N VAL A 102 -9.23 7.03 2.99
CA VAL A 102 -9.16 6.91 4.46
C VAL A 102 -8.01 7.74 5.02
N HIS A 103 -6.79 7.63 4.46
CA HIS A 103 -5.65 8.44 4.89
C HIS A 103 -5.90 9.95 4.70
N ALA A 104 -6.49 10.35 3.56
CA ALA A 104 -6.82 11.74 3.27
C ALA A 104 -7.82 12.32 4.26
N VAL A 105 -8.86 11.55 4.60
CA VAL A 105 -9.87 11.95 5.59
C VAL A 105 -9.23 12.12 6.96
N PHE A 106 -8.47 11.13 7.43
CA PHE A 106 -7.82 11.20 8.74
C PHE A 106 -6.81 12.35 8.85
N ALA A 107 -6.01 12.58 7.80
CA ALA A 107 -5.07 13.69 7.79
C ALA A 107 -5.79 15.05 7.85
N THR A 108 -6.91 15.20 7.12
CA THR A 108 -7.70 16.44 7.11
C THR A 108 -8.38 16.68 8.45
N VAL A 109 -9.01 15.65 9.03
CA VAL A 109 -9.65 15.73 10.33
C VAL A 109 -8.63 15.93 11.44
N GLY A 110 -7.47 15.26 11.37
CA GLY A 110 -6.36 15.44 12.29
C GLY A 110 -5.86 16.89 12.33
N LEU A 111 -5.71 17.54 11.16
CA LEU A 111 -5.39 18.97 11.09
C LEU A 111 -6.49 19.82 11.74
N GLY A 112 -7.76 19.54 11.42
CA GLY A 112 -8.90 20.24 12.04
C GLY A 112 -8.90 20.12 13.56
N THR A 113 -8.64 18.93 14.07
CA THR A 113 -8.53 18.66 15.52
C THR A 113 -7.36 19.44 16.13
N MET A 114 -6.20 19.50 15.46
CA MET A 114 -5.07 20.29 15.92
C MET A 114 -5.38 21.78 15.99
N LEU A 115 -6.01 22.33 14.94
CA LEU A 115 -6.39 23.75 14.91
C LEU A 115 -7.40 24.08 16.02
N TRP A 116 -8.29 23.13 16.34
CA TRP A 116 -9.23 23.25 17.45
C TRP A 116 -8.51 23.23 18.81
N LEU A 117 -7.60 22.28 19.03
CA LEU A 117 -6.79 22.18 20.25
C LEU A 117 -5.91 23.42 20.44
N ALA A 118 -5.40 23.98 19.35
CA ALA A 118 -4.62 25.21 19.37
C ALA A 118 -5.47 26.49 19.60
N GLY A 119 -6.80 26.36 19.70
CA GLY A 119 -7.72 27.49 19.90
C GLY A 119 -7.80 28.45 18.70
N VAL A 120 -7.36 28.01 17.49
CA VAL A 120 -7.39 28.82 16.27
C VAL A 120 -8.79 28.98 15.70
N VAL A 121 -9.75 28.12 16.11
CA VAL A 121 -11.13 28.09 15.61
C VAL A 121 -12.06 28.81 16.61
N PRO A 122 -12.30 30.12 16.46
CA PRO A 122 -12.94 30.94 17.53
C PRO A 122 -14.41 30.64 17.76
N TRP A 123 -15.10 30.04 16.76
CA TRP A 123 -16.56 29.73 16.83
C TRP A 123 -16.86 28.33 17.39
N VAL A 124 -15.83 27.54 17.70
CA VAL A 124 -16.00 26.21 18.32
C VAL A 124 -15.66 26.32 19.81
N PRO A 125 -16.42 25.68 20.72
CA PRO A 125 -16.07 25.65 22.13
C PRO A 125 -14.61 25.19 22.33
N ARG A 126 -13.93 25.81 23.29
CA ARG A 126 -12.53 25.45 23.58
C ARG A 126 -12.43 23.98 23.97
N ALA A 127 -11.36 23.34 23.55
CA ALA A 127 -11.06 21.99 23.94
C ALA A 127 -10.94 21.86 25.48
N PRO A 128 -11.32 20.73 26.08
CA PRO A 128 -11.12 20.48 27.49
C PRO A 128 -9.64 20.65 27.87
N VAL A 129 -9.37 21.23 29.05
CA VAL A 129 -8.01 21.53 29.51
C VAL A 129 -7.13 20.28 29.57
N GLU A 130 -7.71 19.13 29.86
CA GLU A 130 -7.06 17.82 29.89
C GLU A 130 -6.46 17.43 28.53
N TRP A 131 -7.00 17.93 27.42
CA TRP A 131 -6.55 17.67 26.05
C TRP A 131 -5.51 18.67 25.55
N THR A 132 -5.34 19.79 26.28
CA THR A 132 -4.40 20.87 25.90
C THR A 132 -3.06 20.79 26.60
N GLN A 133 -2.69 19.60 27.14
CA GLN A 133 -1.42 19.42 27.83
C GLN A 133 -0.23 19.79 26.92
N PRO A 134 0.79 20.54 27.47
CA PRO A 134 1.90 21.09 26.66
C PRO A 134 2.74 20.08 25.89
N GLY A 135 2.71 18.81 26.25
CA GLY A 135 3.43 17.72 25.57
C GLY A 135 2.78 17.23 24.28
N LEU A 136 1.45 17.42 24.11
CA LEU A 136 0.71 16.95 22.94
C LEU A 136 0.93 17.79 21.68
N ILE A 137 1.33 19.08 21.81
CA ILE A 137 1.61 19.97 20.69
C ILE A 137 3.10 20.21 20.61
N SER A 138 3.90 19.17 20.47
CA SER A 138 5.32 19.35 20.15
C SER A 138 5.48 19.92 18.74
N ARG A 139 6.52 20.72 18.50
CA ARG A 139 6.85 21.27 17.16
C ARG A 139 6.94 20.15 16.10
N TRP A 140 7.39 18.99 16.50
CA TRP A 140 7.50 17.79 15.66
C TRP A 140 6.15 17.24 15.26
N TYR A 141 5.18 17.18 16.18
CA TYR A 141 3.83 16.73 15.89
C TYR A 141 3.14 17.63 14.86
N VAL A 142 3.31 18.96 14.97
CA VAL A 142 2.82 19.92 13.97
C VAL A 142 3.46 19.67 12.61
N ALA A 143 4.78 19.49 12.55
CA ALA A 143 5.50 19.25 11.30
C ALA A 143 5.01 17.94 10.62
N PHE A 144 4.83 16.86 11.36
CA PHE A 144 4.34 15.59 10.82
C PHE A 144 2.87 15.64 10.40
N THR A 145 2.03 16.40 11.12
CA THR A 145 0.64 16.63 10.70
C THR A 145 0.59 17.42 9.38
N LEU A 146 1.44 18.41 9.20
CA LEU A 146 1.56 19.15 7.94
C LEU A 146 2.06 18.25 6.80
N LEU A 147 3.04 17.37 7.05
CA LEU A 147 3.45 16.34 6.08
C LEU A 147 2.31 15.38 5.76
N GLY A 148 1.47 15.06 6.73
CA GLY A 148 0.26 14.25 6.55
C GLY A 148 -0.72 14.84 5.53
N LEU A 149 -0.72 16.16 5.30
CA LEU A 149 -1.54 16.80 4.27
C LEU A 149 -1.17 16.37 2.84
N ALA A 150 -0.03 15.72 2.65
CA ALA A 150 0.28 15.09 1.38
C ALA A 150 -0.70 13.95 1.02
N TRP A 151 -1.39 13.32 1.98
CA TRP A 151 -2.43 12.31 1.72
C TRP A 151 -3.66 12.87 1.01
N PRO A 152 -4.33 13.94 1.50
CA PRO A 152 -5.44 14.56 0.76
C PRO A 152 -5.00 15.10 -0.60
N VAL A 153 -3.78 15.64 -0.73
CA VAL A 153 -3.24 16.05 -2.03
C VAL A 153 -3.11 14.86 -2.98
N ALA A 154 -2.58 13.71 -2.50
CA ALA A 154 -2.44 12.50 -3.29
C ALA A 154 -3.81 11.98 -3.77
N TYR A 155 -4.79 11.92 -2.86
CA TYR A 155 -6.14 11.48 -3.18
C TYR A 155 -6.83 12.40 -4.20
N LEU A 156 -6.87 13.71 -3.92
CA LEU A 156 -7.52 14.69 -4.79
C LEU A 156 -6.85 14.76 -6.16
N ALA A 157 -5.52 14.75 -6.21
CA ALA A 157 -4.77 14.72 -7.47
C ALA A 157 -5.11 13.45 -8.28
N LEU A 158 -5.28 12.29 -7.63
CA LEU A 158 -5.66 11.06 -8.30
C LEU A 158 -7.09 11.13 -8.85
N VAL A 159 -8.05 11.66 -8.08
CA VAL A 159 -9.44 11.86 -8.48
C VAL A 159 -9.54 12.85 -9.64
N LEU A 160 -8.74 13.92 -9.62
CA LEU A 160 -8.70 14.94 -10.68
C LEU A 160 -7.89 14.50 -11.92
N GLY A 161 -7.26 13.31 -11.88
CA GLY A 161 -6.51 12.76 -13.00
C GLY A 161 -5.03 13.15 -13.05
N TYR A 162 -4.53 13.93 -12.09
CA TYR A 162 -3.12 14.35 -11.99
C TYR A 162 -2.23 13.25 -11.39
N ARG A 163 -2.06 12.13 -12.10
CA ARG A 163 -1.41 10.90 -11.62
C ARG A 163 0.04 11.08 -11.19
N ARG A 164 0.79 12.00 -11.81
CA ARG A 164 2.18 12.32 -11.42
C ARG A 164 2.21 12.99 -10.05
N VAL A 165 1.37 14.01 -9.87
CA VAL A 165 1.22 14.72 -8.59
C VAL A 165 0.75 13.76 -7.50
N ALA A 166 -0.22 12.90 -7.80
CA ALA A 166 -0.72 11.90 -6.86
C ALA A 166 0.39 10.96 -6.35
N ARG A 167 1.28 10.48 -7.25
CA ARG A 167 2.40 9.62 -6.86
C ARG A 167 3.44 10.37 -6.03
N GLN A 168 3.80 11.59 -6.42
CA GLN A 168 4.75 12.41 -5.67
C GLN A 168 4.24 12.74 -4.28
N ALA A 169 2.97 13.17 -4.18
CA ALA A 169 2.33 13.43 -2.90
C ALA A 169 2.23 12.17 -2.03
N ALA A 170 1.84 11.02 -2.60
CA ALA A 170 1.82 9.76 -1.86
C ALA A 170 3.22 9.33 -1.39
N SER A 171 4.26 9.51 -2.22
CA SER A 171 5.64 9.22 -1.82
C SER A 171 6.10 10.12 -0.67
N LEU A 172 5.75 11.41 -0.73
CA LEU A 172 6.03 12.37 0.35
C LEU A 172 5.28 11.98 1.63
N ALA A 173 4.02 11.61 1.53
CA ALA A 173 3.21 11.17 2.66
C ALA A 173 3.76 9.91 3.33
N VAL A 174 4.15 8.91 2.54
CA VAL A 174 4.80 7.67 3.06
C VAL A 174 6.12 8.00 3.74
N ALA A 175 6.97 8.82 3.11
CA ALA A 175 8.23 9.26 3.70
C ALA A 175 8.00 10.00 5.03
N GLY A 176 7.00 10.89 5.08
CA GLY A 176 6.59 11.59 6.30
C GLY A 176 6.13 10.64 7.40
N SER A 177 5.34 9.61 7.04
CA SER A 177 4.89 8.59 8.00
C SER A 177 6.06 7.75 8.55
N VAL A 178 7.01 7.36 7.69
CA VAL A 178 8.22 6.62 8.12
C VAL A 178 9.09 7.49 9.04
N LEU A 179 9.31 8.76 8.68
CA LEU A 179 10.07 9.70 9.51
C LEU A 179 9.39 9.94 10.86
N HIS A 180 8.06 10.01 10.89
CA HIS A 180 7.30 10.12 12.13
C HIS A 180 7.55 8.93 13.05
N GLU A 181 7.45 7.69 12.54
CA GLU A 181 7.70 6.49 13.34
C GLU A 181 9.16 6.40 13.81
N ILE A 182 10.13 6.77 12.96
CA ILE A 182 11.53 6.85 13.36
C ILE A 182 11.72 7.88 14.49
N ALA A 183 11.11 9.07 14.37
CA ALA A 183 11.21 10.11 15.40
C ALA A 183 10.64 9.62 16.73
N ARG A 184 9.49 8.90 16.73
CA ARG A 184 8.90 8.30 17.94
C ARG A 184 9.82 7.28 18.59
N VAL A 185 10.50 6.44 17.79
CA VAL A 185 11.50 5.49 18.31
C VAL A 185 12.67 6.24 18.97
N VAL A 186 13.19 7.28 18.31
CA VAL A 186 14.34 8.06 18.82
C VAL A 186 14.02 8.80 20.11
N VAL A 187 12.80 9.32 20.25
CA VAL A 187 12.34 10.05 21.44
C VAL A 187 11.91 9.09 22.57
N GLY A 188 11.85 7.79 22.31
CA GLY A 188 11.42 6.79 23.29
C GLY A 188 9.90 6.70 23.49
N GLU A 189 9.11 7.31 22.58
CA GLU A 189 7.65 7.29 22.58
C GLU A 189 7.06 6.15 21.72
N ALA A 190 7.93 5.35 21.09
CA ALA A 190 7.48 4.25 20.25
C ALA A 190 6.86 3.13 21.11
N GLN A 191 5.63 2.82 20.81
CA GLN A 191 4.92 1.68 21.42
C GLN A 191 5.41 0.34 20.86
N SER A 192 6.05 0.35 19.68
CA SER A 192 6.49 -0.86 18.98
C SER A 192 7.68 -0.61 18.06
N VAL A 193 8.69 -1.49 18.15
CA VAL A 193 9.83 -1.52 17.20
C VAL A 193 9.38 -1.98 15.81
N VAL A 194 8.25 -2.68 15.71
CA VAL A 194 7.69 -3.20 14.46
C VAL A 194 6.99 -2.10 13.64
N ALA A 195 6.66 -0.95 14.24
CA ALA A 195 5.94 0.13 13.56
C ALA A 195 6.71 0.68 12.33
N VAL A 196 8.03 0.88 12.44
CA VAL A 196 8.85 1.38 11.31
C VAL A 196 8.84 0.40 10.13
N PRO A 197 9.23 -0.88 10.28
CA PRO A 197 9.22 -1.82 9.16
C PRO A 197 7.80 -2.06 8.61
N ALA A 198 6.77 -2.06 9.45
CA ALA A 198 5.39 -2.15 9.00
C ALA A 198 4.99 -0.95 8.12
N THR A 199 5.30 0.28 8.54
CA THR A 199 5.02 1.50 7.76
C THR A 199 5.76 1.50 6.42
N VAL A 200 7.01 1.06 6.39
CA VAL A 200 7.79 0.91 5.15
C VAL A 200 7.17 -0.13 4.23
N LEU A 201 6.79 -1.30 4.77
CA LEU A 201 6.18 -2.38 3.99
C LEU A 201 4.84 -1.95 3.40
N PHE A 202 3.90 -1.47 4.22
CA PHE A 202 2.56 -1.08 3.77
C PHE A 202 2.61 0.16 2.86
N GLY A 203 3.44 1.15 3.18
CA GLY A 203 3.67 2.31 2.33
C GLY A 203 4.28 1.93 0.99
N GLY A 204 5.28 1.05 0.97
CA GLY A 204 5.89 0.51 -0.25
C GLY A 204 4.88 -0.25 -1.11
N LEU A 205 4.05 -1.12 -0.50
CA LEU A 205 2.97 -1.82 -1.20
C LEU A 205 1.94 -0.85 -1.80
N LEU A 206 1.57 0.20 -1.07
CA LEU A 206 0.67 1.24 -1.58
C LEU A 206 1.27 1.96 -2.79
N LEU A 207 2.55 2.36 -2.73
CA LEU A 207 3.23 3.02 -3.84
C LEU A 207 3.33 2.09 -5.06
N LEU A 208 3.62 0.80 -4.87
CA LEU A 208 3.58 -0.19 -5.94
C LEU A 208 2.18 -0.35 -6.53
N ALA A 209 1.15 -0.39 -5.70
CA ALA A 209 -0.24 -0.52 -6.13
C ALA A 209 -0.74 0.73 -6.90
N LEU A 210 -0.16 1.93 -6.63
CA LEU A 210 -0.41 3.14 -7.42
C LEU A 210 0.05 3.03 -8.89
N LEU A 211 0.90 2.05 -9.23
CA LEU A 211 1.25 1.77 -10.63
C LEU A 211 0.05 1.24 -11.44
N ALA A 212 -1.01 0.74 -10.77
CA ALA A 212 -2.27 0.35 -11.42
C ALA A 212 -2.98 1.55 -12.08
N PHE A 213 -2.66 2.79 -11.69
CA PHE A 213 -3.15 4.01 -12.33
C PHE A 213 -2.22 4.45 -13.48
N HIS A 214 -2.08 3.59 -14.51
CA HIS A 214 -1.34 3.92 -15.74
C HIS A 214 -2.15 4.85 -16.65
N ARG A 215 -1.53 5.32 -17.76
CA ARG A 215 -2.15 6.33 -18.65
C ARG A 215 -3.51 5.91 -19.20
N ASP A 216 -3.64 4.65 -19.54
CA ASP A 216 -4.84 4.10 -20.18
C ASP A 216 -5.86 3.56 -19.18
N ALA A 217 -5.59 3.71 -17.85
CA ALA A 217 -6.55 3.32 -16.82
C ALA A 217 -7.79 4.24 -16.88
N PRO A 218 -9.01 3.71 -16.70
CA PRO A 218 -10.21 4.52 -16.69
C PRO A 218 -10.11 5.62 -15.61
N PRO A 219 -10.63 6.84 -15.91
CA PRO A 219 -10.62 7.94 -14.96
C PRO A 219 -11.51 7.62 -13.76
N VAL A 220 -11.13 8.15 -12.60
CA VAL A 220 -11.99 8.11 -11.41
C VAL A 220 -13.15 9.09 -11.61
N PRO A 221 -14.42 8.69 -11.34
CA PRO A 221 -15.53 9.62 -11.43
C PRO A 221 -15.41 10.74 -10.38
N VAL A 222 -15.05 11.95 -10.81
CA VAL A 222 -14.70 13.09 -9.94
C VAL A 222 -15.80 13.39 -8.91
N ARG A 223 -17.07 13.41 -9.35
CA ARG A 223 -18.21 13.69 -8.46
C ARG A 223 -18.27 12.71 -7.27
N TRP A 224 -18.12 11.42 -7.55
CA TRP A 224 -18.15 10.39 -6.51
C TRP A 224 -16.90 10.44 -5.62
N GLY A 225 -15.73 10.72 -6.20
CA GLY A 225 -14.50 10.90 -5.43
C GLY A 225 -14.62 12.06 -4.43
N LEU A 226 -15.06 13.23 -4.89
CA LEU A 226 -15.24 14.40 -4.02
C LEU A 226 -16.36 14.18 -2.99
N ALA A 227 -17.49 13.59 -3.39
CA ALA A 227 -18.58 13.28 -2.48
C ALA A 227 -18.15 12.30 -1.38
N SER A 228 -17.39 11.25 -1.73
CA SER A 228 -16.84 10.30 -0.75
C SER A 228 -15.87 10.96 0.22
N PHE A 229 -15.04 11.88 -0.26
CA PHE A 229 -14.10 12.64 0.59
C PHE A 229 -14.85 13.55 1.57
N GLY A 230 -15.82 14.34 1.09
CA GLY A 230 -16.65 15.19 1.94
C GLY A 230 -17.46 14.40 2.98
N ALA A 231 -18.11 13.31 2.55
CA ALA A 231 -18.83 12.42 3.45
C ALA A 231 -17.91 11.78 4.50
N GLY A 232 -16.69 11.35 4.08
CA GLY A 232 -15.69 10.81 4.99
C GLY A 232 -15.28 11.81 6.06
N ILE A 233 -15.03 13.07 5.68
CA ILE A 233 -14.71 14.15 6.65
C ILE A 233 -15.85 14.35 7.64
N LEU A 234 -17.10 14.41 7.17
CA LEU A 234 -18.26 14.60 8.06
C LEU A 234 -18.40 13.45 9.05
N VAL A 235 -18.26 12.21 8.59
CA VAL A 235 -18.33 11.02 9.46
C VAL A 235 -17.18 11.02 10.47
N ALA A 236 -15.94 11.28 10.04
CA ALA A 236 -14.80 11.27 10.93
C ALA A 236 -14.82 12.44 11.92
N ALA A 237 -15.25 13.63 11.50
CA ALA A 237 -15.44 14.76 12.40
C ALA A 237 -16.56 14.48 13.43
N GLY A 238 -17.69 13.90 13.00
CA GLY A 238 -18.75 13.45 13.90
C GLY A 238 -18.26 12.41 14.91
N PHE A 239 -17.43 11.47 14.46
CA PHE A 239 -16.80 10.48 15.33
C PHE A 239 -15.91 11.15 16.41
N VAL A 240 -15.05 12.10 16.02
CA VAL A 240 -14.21 12.85 16.97
C VAL A 240 -15.06 13.57 18.01
N VAL A 241 -16.17 14.19 17.62
CA VAL A 241 -17.09 14.87 18.56
C VAL A 241 -17.74 13.88 19.52
N VAL A 242 -18.20 12.73 19.03
CA VAL A 242 -18.82 11.68 19.88
C VAL A 242 -17.83 11.07 20.84
N THR A 243 -16.59 10.82 20.39
CA THR A 243 -15.53 10.22 21.20
C THR A 243 -14.79 11.22 22.09
N SER A 244 -15.16 12.50 22.05
CA SER A 244 -14.60 13.53 22.94
C SER A 244 -14.91 13.29 24.44
N ARG A 245 -15.73 12.30 24.79
CA ARG A 245 -15.94 11.78 26.15
C ARG A 245 -15.52 10.30 26.20
N PRO A 246 -14.22 9.98 26.21
CA PRO A 246 -13.79 8.61 26.08
C PRO A 246 -14.01 7.80 27.35
N ASP A 247 -14.79 6.72 27.24
CA ASP A 247 -14.67 5.57 28.12
C ASP A 247 -13.35 4.84 27.80
N GLU A 248 -12.67 4.27 28.81
CA GLU A 248 -11.41 3.55 28.63
C GLU A 248 -11.52 2.42 27.59
N ALA A 249 -12.68 1.75 27.52
CA ALA A 249 -12.97 0.72 26.51
C ALA A 249 -13.00 1.27 25.09
N LEU A 250 -13.46 2.51 24.90
CA LEU A 250 -13.49 3.16 23.59
C LEU A 250 -12.10 3.57 23.13
N LEU A 251 -11.21 3.97 24.06
CA LEU A 251 -9.80 4.28 23.75
C LEU A 251 -9.02 3.05 23.26
N ALA A 252 -9.36 1.86 23.76
CA ALA A 252 -8.75 0.61 23.28
C ALA A 252 -9.17 0.24 21.85
N LEU A 253 -10.36 0.66 21.40
CA LEU A 253 -10.86 0.52 20.03
C LEU A 253 -10.28 1.58 19.08
N LEU A 254 -9.67 2.64 19.62
CA LEU A 254 -9.20 3.80 18.86
C LEU A 254 -7.75 3.68 18.39
N ASP A 255 -7.08 2.55 18.61
CA ASP A 255 -5.79 2.34 17.96
C ASP A 255 -5.97 2.33 16.42
N TRP A 256 -4.94 2.70 15.69
CA TRP A 256 -5.03 2.82 14.23
C TRP A 256 -5.53 1.55 13.54
N ALA A 257 -5.09 0.38 14.01
CA ALA A 257 -5.51 -0.90 13.46
C ALA A 257 -6.99 -1.17 13.74
N GLY A 258 -7.50 -0.79 14.93
CA GLY A 258 -8.91 -0.89 15.30
C GLY A 258 -9.79 -0.01 14.44
N VAL A 259 -9.40 1.25 14.23
CA VAL A 259 -10.14 2.17 13.36
C VAL A 259 -10.26 1.63 11.93
N TYR A 260 -9.16 1.13 11.35
CA TYR A 260 -9.21 0.50 10.03
C TYR A 260 -10.07 -0.76 10.01
N SER A 261 -10.04 -1.56 11.10
CA SER A 261 -10.86 -2.77 11.24
C SER A 261 -12.34 -2.44 11.24
N VAL A 262 -12.76 -1.48 12.05
CA VAL A 262 -14.19 -1.05 12.16
C VAL A 262 -14.68 -0.49 10.83
N LEU A 263 -13.94 0.41 10.20
CA LEU A 263 -14.31 0.99 8.91
C LEU A 263 -14.42 -0.07 7.82
N LEU A 264 -13.46 -1.00 7.76
CA LEU A 264 -13.46 -2.06 6.77
C LEU A 264 -14.62 -3.04 6.99
N VAL A 265 -14.84 -3.48 8.22
CA VAL A 265 -15.94 -4.41 8.56
C VAL A 265 -17.27 -3.76 8.22
N GLY A 266 -17.51 -2.50 8.61
CA GLY A 266 -18.74 -1.76 8.28
C GLY A 266 -18.96 -1.65 6.77
N ALA A 267 -17.94 -1.22 6.01
CA ALA A 267 -18.03 -1.10 4.56
C ALA A 267 -18.20 -2.46 3.85
N ALA A 268 -17.51 -3.50 4.33
CA ALA A 268 -17.60 -4.85 3.76
C ALA A 268 -18.96 -5.48 4.04
N LEU A 269 -19.53 -5.31 5.23
CA LEU A 269 -20.89 -5.76 5.56
C LEU A 269 -21.93 -5.04 4.69
N ALA A 270 -21.84 -3.72 4.56
CA ALA A 270 -22.71 -2.96 3.67
C ALA A 270 -22.63 -3.48 2.21
N TYR A 271 -21.42 -3.74 1.73
CA TYR A 271 -21.23 -4.32 0.40
C TYR A 271 -21.81 -5.75 0.29
N LEU A 272 -21.63 -6.61 1.30
CA LEU A 272 -22.20 -7.94 1.31
C LEU A 272 -23.73 -7.90 1.26
N VAL A 273 -24.37 -7.00 2.01
CA VAL A 273 -25.83 -6.76 1.93
C VAL A 273 -26.22 -6.37 0.51
N VAL A 274 -25.48 -5.44 -0.12
CA VAL A 274 -25.73 -5.04 -1.52
C VAL A 274 -25.64 -6.25 -2.47
N VAL A 275 -24.63 -7.10 -2.31
CA VAL A 275 -24.46 -8.30 -3.14
C VAL A 275 -25.54 -9.36 -2.91
N LEU A 276 -26.07 -9.45 -1.70
CA LEU A 276 -27.18 -10.35 -1.37
C LEU A 276 -28.50 -9.85 -1.99
N VAL A 277 -28.77 -8.55 -1.89
CA VAL A 277 -30.00 -7.93 -2.43
C VAL A 277 -29.95 -7.85 -3.96
N TRP A 278 -28.79 -7.56 -4.54
CA TRP A 278 -28.58 -7.43 -5.98
C TRP A 278 -27.53 -8.42 -6.50
N PRO A 279 -27.94 -9.67 -6.80
CA PRO A 279 -27.01 -10.73 -7.25
C PRO A 279 -26.20 -10.38 -8.49
N ALA A 280 -26.71 -9.50 -9.35
CA ALA A 280 -26.00 -9.01 -10.54
C ALA A 280 -24.66 -8.30 -10.18
N ARG A 281 -24.51 -7.82 -8.95
CA ARG A 281 -23.29 -7.17 -8.45
C ARG A 281 -22.22 -8.15 -7.93
N ARG A 282 -22.48 -9.46 -7.90
CA ARG A 282 -21.51 -10.46 -7.43
C ARG A 282 -20.19 -10.48 -8.20
N GLY A 283 -20.21 -10.09 -9.48
CA GLY A 283 -19.01 -9.97 -10.32
C GLY A 283 -18.25 -8.65 -10.17
N SER A 284 -18.63 -7.79 -9.24
CA SER A 284 -18.01 -6.48 -9.07
C SER A 284 -16.56 -6.57 -8.57
N PRO A 285 -15.63 -5.78 -9.12
CA PRO A 285 -14.24 -5.67 -8.63
C PRO A 285 -14.10 -5.25 -7.18
N TRP A 286 -15.16 -4.76 -6.53
CA TRP A 286 -15.17 -4.41 -5.12
C TRP A 286 -14.94 -5.61 -4.20
N SER A 287 -15.38 -6.82 -4.57
CA SER A 287 -15.09 -8.02 -3.79
C SER A 287 -13.58 -8.26 -3.65
N LEU A 288 -12.82 -8.07 -4.73
CA LEU A 288 -11.36 -8.16 -4.69
C LEU A 288 -10.74 -6.99 -3.91
N ALA A 289 -11.24 -5.77 -4.09
CA ALA A 289 -10.76 -4.61 -3.35
C ALA A 289 -10.89 -4.80 -1.84
N PHE A 290 -12.06 -5.22 -1.36
CA PHE A 290 -12.29 -5.50 0.06
C PHE A 290 -11.48 -6.69 0.56
N ALA A 291 -11.28 -7.74 -0.24
CA ALA A 291 -10.43 -8.87 0.13
C ALA A 291 -8.97 -8.44 0.33
N LEU A 292 -8.43 -7.59 -0.56
CA LEU A 292 -7.09 -7.04 -0.44
C LEU A 292 -6.95 -6.14 0.79
N LEU A 293 -7.93 -5.26 1.02
CA LEU A 293 -7.95 -4.39 2.20
C LEU A 293 -8.06 -5.20 3.50
N ALA A 294 -8.91 -6.25 3.52
CA ALA A 294 -9.04 -7.14 4.66
C ALA A 294 -7.72 -7.87 4.97
N SER A 295 -7.01 -8.33 3.94
CA SER A 295 -5.70 -8.97 4.12
C SER A 295 -4.66 -7.99 4.68
N ALA A 296 -4.67 -6.73 4.20
CA ALA A 296 -3.76 -5.70 4.70
C ALA A 296 -4.07 -5.31 6.15
N VAL A 297 -5.35 -5.08 6.48
CA VAL A 297 -5.78 -4.72 7.85
C VAL A 297 -5.53 -5.88 8.81
N LEU A 298 -5.80 -7.12 8.41
CA LEU A 298 -5.50 -8.30 9.23
C LEU A 298 -3.99 -8.44 9.47
N GLY A 299 -3.17 -8.23 8.43
CA GLY A 299 -1.71 -8.22 8.57
C GLY A 299 -1.24 -7.12 9.53
N LEU A 300 -1.78 -5.91 9.40
CA LEU A 300 -1.49 -4.81 10.33
C LEU A 300 -1.91 -5.18 11.76
N ARG A 301 -3.10 -5.74 11.95
CA ARG A 301 -3.60 -6.13 13.28
C ARG A 301 -2.73 -7.21 13.92
N LEU A 302 -2.31 -8.22 13.16
CA LEU A 302 -1.41 -9.26 13.66
C LEU A 302 -0.04 -8.69 14.07
N LEU A 303 0.47 -7.70 13.35
CA LEU A 303 1.72 -7.03 13.68
C LEU A 303 1.62 -6.15 14.93
N THR A 304 0.47 -5.52 15.18
CA THR A 304 0.26 -4.63 16.33
C THR A 304 -0.28 -5.35 17.58
N LEU A 305 -0.74 -6.59 17.45
CA LEU A 305 -1.33 -7.35 18.55
C LEU A 305 -0.39 -7.52 19.77
N PRO A 306 0.94 -7.80 19.60
CA PRO A 306 1.87 -7.95 20.72
C PRO A 306 2.08 -6.66 21.53
N ASP A 307 1.82 -5.51 20.91
CA ASP A 307 2.05 -4.18 21.51
C ASP A 307 0.83 -3.66 22.29
N LEU A 308 -0.30 -4.39 22.22
CA LEU A 308 -1.51 -3.99 22.93
C LEU A 308 -1.36 -4.27 24.45
N PRO A 309 -1.91 -3.38 25.29
CA PRO A 309 -2.07 -3.67 26.71
C PRO A 309 -2.87 -4.97 26.90
N PRO A 310 -2.57 -5.79 27.93
CA PRO A 310 -3.23 -7.08 28.13
C PRO A 310 -4.76 -7.00 28.13
N ALA A 311 -5.34 -5.92 28.64
CA ALA A 311 -6.79 -5.67 28.62
C ALA A 311 -7.36 -5.47 27.21
N ALA A 312 -6.56 -4.96 26.26
CA ALA A 312 -6.96 -4.68 24.89
C ALA A 312 -6.71 -5.85 23.91
N VAL A 313 -5.90 -6.85 24.29
CA VAL A 313 -5.60 -8.01 23.44
C VAL A 313 -6.87 -8.74 23.00
N GLY A 314 -7.82 -8.94 23.95
CA GLY A 314 -9.11 -9.56 23.64
C GLY A 314 -9.90 -8.80 22.58
N ILE A 315 -9.93 -7.48 22.66
CA ILE A 315 -10.58 -6.60 21.66
C ILE A 315 -9.87 -6.76 20.30
N GLY A 316 -8.53 -6.71 20.28
CA GLY A 316 -7.74 -6.89 19.07
C GLY A 316 -7.97 -8.23 18.37
N LEU A 317 -8.13 -9.31 19.13
CA LEU A 317 -8.47 -10.63 18.58
C LEU A 317 -9.88 -10.65 17.99
N VAL A 318 -10.87 -10.05 18.66
CA VAL A 318 -12.25 -9.96 18.14
C VAL A 318 -12.29 -9.15 16.85
N GLU A 319 -11.58 -8.03 16.78
CA GLU A 319 -11.47 -7.22 15.54
C GLU A 319 -10.81 -8.01 14.41
N GLY A 320 -9.69 -8.68 14.68
CA GLY A 320 -9.02 -9.54 13.70
C GLY A 320 -9.94 -10.66 13.19
N ALA A 321 -10.69 -11.30 14.09
CA ALA A 321 -11.68 -12.31 13.75
C ALA A 321 -12.83 -11.73 12.90
N ALA A 322 -13.33 -10.53 13.23
CA ALA A 322 -14.35 -9.84 12.46
C ALA A 322 -13.87 -9.50 11.04
N VAL A 323 -12.65 -8.96 10.91
CA VAL A 323 -12.02 -8.69 9.60
C VAL A 323 -11.87 -9.98 8.79
N ALA A 324 -11.42 -11.08 9.40
CA ALA A 324 -11.30 -12.37 8.73
C ALA A 324 -12.67 -12.91 8.30
N ALA A 325 -13.70 -12.79 9.15
CA ALA A 325 -15.05 -13.27 8.87
C ALA A 325 -15.71 -12.56 7.68
N VAL A 326 -15.44 -11.26 7.47
CA VAL A 326 -15.94 -10.53 6.29
C VAL A 326 -15.00 -10.67 5.09
N GLY A 327 -13.70 -10.76 5.32
CA GLY A 327 -12.68 -10.86 4.27
C GLY A 327 -12.71 -12.20 3.53
N ALA A 328 -12.89 -13.32 4.25
CA ALA A 328 -12.87 -14.65 3.67
C ALA A 328 -13.98 -14.87 2.61
N PRO A 329 -15.28 -14.56 2.85
CA PRO A 329 -16.30 -14.67 1.82
C PRO A 329 -16.05 -13.74 0.63
N LEU A 330 -15.52 -12.54 0.85
CA LEU A 330 -15.19 -11.61 -0.22
C LEU A 330 -14.02 -12.10 -1.08
N ALA A 331 -13.00 -12.71 -0.46
CA ALA A 331 -11.90 -13.37 -1.16
C ALA A 331 -12.41 -14.58 -1.99
N ALA A 332 -13.32 -15.38 -1.44
CA ALA A 332 -13.95 -16.49 -2.15
C ALA A 332 -14.78 -16.01 -3.36
N LEU A 333 -15.55 -14.92 -3.20
CA LEU A 333 -16.30 -14.30 -4.30
C LEU A 333 -15.35 -13.75 -5.39
N ALA A 334 -14.29 -13.07 -5.01
CA ALA A 334 -13.27 -12.56 -5.92
C ALA A 334 -12.59 -13.70 -6.68
N ALA A 335 -12.17 -14.76 -5.99
CA ALA A 335 -11.55 -15.94 -6.60
C ALA A 335 -12.47 -16.64 -7.58
N ARG A 336 -13.75 -16.82 -7.23
CA ARG A 336 -14.77 -17.40 -8.15
C ARG A 336 -14.96 -16.55 -9.39
N THR A 337 -15.02 -15.22 -9.23
CA THR A 337 -15.17 -14.28 -10.36
C THR A 337 -13.96 -14.36 -11.28
N LEU A 338 -12.74 -14.34 -10.74
CA LEU A 338 -11.51 -14.43 -11.51
C LEU A 338 -11.34 -15.77 -12.22
N ARG A 339 -11.79 -16.89 -11.61
CA ARG A 339 -11.75 -18.22 -12.24
C ARG A 339 -12.72 -18.33 -13.42
N ARG A 340 -13.87 -17.66 -13.39
CA ARG A 340 -14.85 -17.66 -14.49
C ARG A 340 -14.40 -16.87 -15.70
N LEU A 341 -13.47 -15.92 -15.54
CA LEU A 341 -12.86 -15.20 -16.63
C LEU A 341 -11.82 -16.15 -17.27
N SER A 342 -12.17 -16.81 -18.37
CA SER A 342 -11.31 -17.77 -19.07
C SER A 342 -9.97 -17.15 -19.44
N PRO A 343 -8.84 -17.88 -19.32
CA PRO A 343 -7.61 -17.49 -19.98
C PRO A 343 -7.87 -17.48 -21.49
N VAL A 344 -7.43 -16.43 -22.18
CA VAL A 344 -7.41 -16.43 -23.66
C VAL A 344 -6.60 -17.67 -24.08
N PRO A 345 -7.15 -18.56 -24.92
CA PRO A 345 -6.38 -19.70 -25.41
C PRO A 345 -5.13 -19.19 -26.13
N VAL A 346 -3.97 -19.52 -25.59
CA VAL A 346 -2.67 -19.29 -26.23
C VAL A 346 -2.65 -20.20 -27.45
N GLY A 347 -3.08 -19.74 -28.61
CA GLY A 347 -3.11 -20.59 -29.80
C GLY A 347 -4.03 -20.11 -30.93
N ALA A 348 -4.80 -19.05 -30.71
CA ALA A 348 -5.68 -18.54 -31.77
C ALA A 348 -4.98 -17.66 -32.83
N GLY A 349 -3.70 -17.31 -32.62
CA GLY A 349 -2.95 -16.41 -33.51
C GLY A 349 -2.13 -17.08 -34.62
N GLU A 350 -1.91 -18.38 -34.58
CA GLU A 350 -1.00 -19.04 -35.54
C GLU A 350 -1.71 -19.77 -36.71
N ARG A 351 -3.04 -19.78 -36.80
CA ARG A 351 -3.77 -20.47 -37.88
C ARG A 351 -4.25 -19.57 -39.01
N GLY A 352 -3.73 -18.35 -39.14
CA GLY A 352 -4.20 -17.38 -40.11
C GLY A 352 -3.18 -16.91 -41.17
N LEU A 353 -2.01 -17.57 -41.27
CA LEU A 353 -1.00 -17.28 -42.30
C LEU A 353 -0.59 -18.60 -42.96
N GLY A 354 -1.50 -19.23 -43.65
CA GLY A 354 -1.28 -20.31 -44.60
C GLY A 354 -1.85 -19.93 -45.96
#